data_39ea3d53721ad583cee30a1c1422bbeb
#
_entry.id   39ea3d53721ad583cee30a1c1422bbeb
#
_cell.length_a   1.000
_cell.length_b   1.000
_cell.length_c   1.000
_cell.angle_alpha   90.00
_cell.angle_beta   90.00
_cell.angle_gamma   90.00
#
_symmetry.space_group_name_H-M   'P 1'
#
loop_
_entity.id
_entity.type
_entity.pdbx_description
1 polymer ?
#
loop_
_entity_poly.entity_id
_entity_poly.type
_entity_poly.pdbx_seq_one_letter_code
_entity_poly.pdbx_strand_id
1 'polypeptide(L)'
;MHQKNENGTFTSKIGFVLAARALEWPVYPELRRAFAAALQPEQSLLLGEERGLLRFTEQTAQELADAARSMWEDVTATPETARTRHSQPAPPAYASEEGYEPAFALCFPLPGQHDRRTSGYGWRTDPMGGLEEDFHIGNDLAAVEGTAVLAAADGVVRMAGRHKSYGNYLRVLHADGDETLYAHLQYLFVRAGETVSAGQTLGTVGQTGNATGPHLHFEILHRGLRYDPAAALQHAS
;
A
#
# COMPACT_ATOMS: atom_id res chain seq x y z
N MET A 1 -45.25 -13.60 16.45
CA MET A 1 -46.10 -12.82 17.38
C MET A 1 -45.17 -11.83 18.09
N HIS A 2 -45.27 -10.56 17.71
CA HIS A 2 -44.54 -9.47 18.34
C HIS A 2 -45.36 -8.93 19.49
N GLN A 3 -44.93 -9.15 20.71
CA GLN A 3 -45.47 -8.43 21.86
C GLN A 3 -44.57 -7.22 22.13
N LYS A 4 -45.16 -6.04 21.94
CA LYS A 4 -44.60 -4.76 22.33
C LYS A 4 -44.96 -4.50 23.78
N ASN A 5 -44.01 -4.48 24.70
CA ASN A 5 -44.29 -4.04 26.08
C ASN A 5 -44.27 -2.51 26.13
N GLU A 6 -45.11 -1.93 26.97
CA GLU A 6 -45.38 -0.48 27.08
C GLU A 6 -44.18 0.40 27.41
N ASN A 7 -42.99 -0.18 27.68
CA ASN A 7 -41.76 0.54 28.03
C ASN A 7 -40.66 0.51 26.95
N GLY A 8 -40.98 0.12 25.70
CA GLY A 8 -40.06 0.26 24.58
C GLY A 8 -38.79 -0.62 24.61
N THR A 9 -38.71 -1.62 25.51
CA THR A 9 -37.55 -2.49 25.64
C THR A 9 -37.64 -3.72 24.74
N PHE A 10 -36.74 -3.85 23.77
CA PHE A 10 -36.57 -5.03 22.94
C PHE A 10 -35.78 -6.08 23.71
N THR A 11 -36.42 -7.13 24.18
CA THR A 11 -35.76 -8.33 24.73
C THR A 11 -35.68 -9.40 23.66
N SER A 12 -34.61 -9.45 22.90
CA SER A 12 -34.34 -10.54 21.98
C SER A 12 -33.11 -11.33 22.47
N LYS A 13 -33.34 -12.61 22.84
CA LYS A 13 -32.30 -13.58 23.14
C LYS A 13 -31.30 -13.74 21.96
N ILE A 14 -31.72 -13.42 20.76
CA ILE A 14 -30.91 -13.47 19.53
C ILE A 14 -29.83 -12.36 19.52
N GLY A 15 -30.16 -11.16 20.02
CA GLY A 15 -29.19 -10.07 20.12
C GLY A 15 -28.01 -10.38 21.04
N PHE A 16 -28.29 -11.09 22.15
CA PHE A 16 -27.23 -11.47 23.11
C PHE A 16 -26.29 -12.54 22.55
N VAL A 17 -26.80 -13.52 21.83
CA VAL A 17 -25.97 -14.59 21.20
C VAL A 17 -25.14 -14.03 20.05
N LEU A 18 -25.66 -13.08 19.27
CA LEU A 18 -24.91 -12.41 18.21
C LEU A 18 -23.80 -11.52 18.78
N ALA A 19 -24.06 -10.80 19.88
CA ALA A 19 -23.08 -9.99 20.56
C ALA A 19 -21.94 -10.83 21.15
N ALA A 20 -22.25 -11.94 21.79
CA ALA A 20 -21.26 -12.86 22.38
C ALA A 20 -20.38 -13.51 21.28
N ARG A 21 -20.95 -13.88 20.14
CA ARG A 21 -20.18 -14.41 18.99
C ARG A 21 -19.33 -13.34 18.29
N ALA A 22 -19.77 -12.09 18.21
CA ALA A 22 -18.97 -11.00 17.64
C ALA A 22 -17.74 -10.69 18.47
N LEU A 23 -17.77 -10.91 19.79
CA LEU A 23 -16.61 -10.76 20.69
C LEU A 23 -15.53 -11.85 20.52
N GLU A 24 -15.91 -13.02 20.02
CA GLU A 24 -15.00 -14.15 19.80
C GLU A 24 -14.43 -14.21 18.37
N TRP A 25 -14.91 -13.35 17.47
CA TRP A 25 -14.48 -13.38 16.06
C TRP A 25 -13.25 -12.49 15.81
N PRO A 26 -12.11 -13.05 15.40
CA PRO A 26 -10.87 -12.29 15.22
C PRO A 26 -10.86 -11.37 14.00
N VAL A 27 -11.88 -11.48 13.11
CA VAL A 27 -11.88 -10.85 11.79
C VAL A 27 -12.40 -9.39 11.79
N TYR A 28 -13.02 -8.92 12.90
CA TYR A 28 -13.61 -7.58 12.96
C TYR A 28 -13.16 -6.77 14.19
N PRO A 29 -11.92 -6.25 14.19
CA PRO A 29 -11.39 -5.51 15.35
C PRO A 29 -12.15 -4.20 15.65
N GLU A 30 -12.80 -3.61 14.67
CA GLU A 30 -13.56 -2.36 14.84
C GLU A 30 -14.91 -2.60 15.52
N LEU A 31 -15.61 -3.66 15.14
CA LEU A 31 -16.84 -4.08 15.82
C LEU A 31 -16.57 -4.44 17.28
N ARG A 32 -15.44 -5.11 17.53
CA ARG A 32 -14.99 -5.44 18.87
C ARG A 32 -14.71 -4.19 19.70
N ARG A 33 -14.11 -3.13 19.11
CA ARG A 33 -13.90 -1.84 19.78
C ARG A 33 -15.19 -1.10 20.04
N ALA A 34 -16.12 -1.06 19.07
CA ALA A 34 -17.43 -0.44 19.23
C ALA A 34 -18.25 -1.14 20.33
N PHE A 35 -18.26 -2.47 20.37
CA PHE A 35 -18.89 -3.26 21.42
C PHE A 35 -18.21 -3.04 22.78
N ALA A 36 -16.89 -3.03 22.85
CA ALA A 36 -16.15 -2.78 24.09
C ALA A 36 -16.37 -1.36 24.61
N ALA A 37 -16.51 -0.36 23.72
CA ALA A 37 -16.85 1.01 24.09
C ALA A 37 -18.29 1.15 24.61
N ALA A 38 -19.25 0.44 24.01
CA ALA A 38 -20.65 0.41 24.44
C ALA A 38 -20.84 -0.32 25.78
N LEU A 39 -19.90 -1.16 26.17
CA LEU A 39 -19.89 -1.91 27.44
C LEU A 39 -19.02 -1.26 28.53
N GLN A 40 -18.60 0.00 28.39
CA GLN A 40 -17.80 0.69 29.41
C GLN A 40 -18.57 0.79 30.75
N PRO A 41 -17.86 0.58 31.88
CA PRO A 41 -18.50 0.50 33.21
C PRO A 41 -19.21 1.78 33.65
N GLU A 42 -18.88 2.92 33.08
CA GLU A 42 -19.53 4.20 33.42
C GLU A 42 -20.98 4.28 32.92
N GLN A 43 -21.35 3.48 31.93
CA GLN A 43 -22.74 3.33 31.47
C GLN A 43 -23.49 2.17 32.18
N SER A 44 -22.75 1.31 32.89
CA SER A 44 -23.32 0.21 33.67
C SER A 44 -23.98 0.64 35.00
N LEU A 45 -23.80 1.88 35.44
CA LEU A 45 -24.45 2.43 36.63
C LEU A 45 -25.98 2.58 36.51
N LEU A 46 -26.56 2.28 35.35
CA LEU A 46 -27.99 2.19 35.13
C LEU A 46 -28.56 0.75 35.24
N LEU A 47 -27.72 -0.20 35.66
CA LEU A 47 -28.20 -1.56 35.99
C LEU A 47 -28.85 -1.54 37.36
N GLY A 48 -30.18 -1.38 37.38
CA GLY A 48 -30.97 -1.65 38.58
C GLY A 48 -30.79 -3.13 38.94
N GLU A 49 -30.63 -3.40 40.25
CA GLU A 49 -30.33 -4.69 40.86
C GLU A 49 -31.30 -5.85 40.59
N GLU A 50 -32.29 -5.71 39.71
CA GLU A 50 -33.24 -6.78 39.42
C GLU A 50 -33.05 -7.34 38.01
N ARG A 51 -32.47 -8.54 37.95
CA ARG A 51 -32.54 -9.52 36.85
C ARG A 51 -31.58 -9.38 35.66
N GLY A 52 -30.33 -8.97 35.81
CA GLY A 52 -29.28 -9.33 34.81
C GLY A 52 -29.58 -9.00 33.32
N LEU A 53 -30.46 -8.05 33.05
CA LEU A 53 -30.84 -7.59 31.71
C LEU A 53 -30.15 -6.25 31.45
N LEU A 54 -29.22 -6.25 30.53
CA LEU A 54 -28.64 -5.02 29.99
C LEU A 54 -29.74 -4.16 29.36
N ARG A 55 -30.02 -2.99 29.91
CA ARG A 55 -30.88 -2.00 29.29
C ARG A 55 -30.03 -1.21 28.29
N PHE A 56 -30.23 -1.46 27.02
CA PHE A 56 -29.66 -0.61 25.97
C PHE A 56 -30.49 0.68 25.91
N THR A 57 -29.84 1.83 25.89
CA THR A 57 -30.50 3.09 25.55
C THR A 57 -30.86 3.08 24.05
N GLU A 58 -31.88 3.85 23.65
CA GLU A 58 -32.21 4.00 22.21
C GLU A 58 -30.98 4.43 21.39
N GLN A 59 -30.10 5.25 21.96
CA GLN A 59 -28.87 5.70 21.32
C GLN A 59 -27.88 4.54 21.08
N THR A 60 -27.65 3.66 22.07
CA THR A 60 -26.79 2.47 21.88
C THR A 60 -27.39 1.47 20.90
N ALA A 61 -28.73 1.33 20.87
CA ALA A 61 -29.41 0.50 19.89
C ALA A 61 -29.25 1.07 18.47
N GLN A 62 -29.31 2.39 18.32
CA GLN A 62 -29.11 3.06 17.04
C GLN A 62 -27.66 2.93 16.55
N GLU A 63 -26.68 3.15 17.42
CA GLU A 63 -25.23 2.99 17.10
C GLU A 63 -24.91 1.56 16.65
N LEU A 64 -25.50 0.56 17.30
CA LEU A 64 -25.37 -0.84 16.90
C LEU A 64 -26.06 -1.15 15.56
N ALA A 65 -27.24 -0.56 15.33
CA ALA A 65 -27.95 -0.71 14.07
C ALA A 65 -27.19 -0.07 12.90
N ASP A 66 -26.59 1.09 13.13
CA ASP A 66 -25.80 1.80 12.12
C ASP A 66 -24.49 1.08 11.83
N ALA A 67 -23.81 0.54 12.85
CA ALA A 67 -22.63 -0.30 12.68
C ALA A 67 -22.96 -1.60 11.92
N ALA A 68 -24.07 -2.26 12.24
CA ALA A 68 -24.54 -3.46 11.54
C ALA A 68 -24.93 -3.16 10.08
N ARG A 69 -25.54 -2.01 9.82
CA ARG A 69 -25.86 -1.56 8.45
C ARG A 69 -24.61 -1.30 7.64
N SER A 70 -23.63 -0.59 8.20
CA SER A 70 -22.34 -0.34 7.56
C SER A 70 -21.64 -1.64 7.19
N MET A 71 -21.62 -2.62 8.11
CA MET A 71 -21.07 -3.96 7.83
C MET A 71 -21.81 -4.71 6.72
N TRP A 72 -23.14 -4.63 6.72
CA TRP A 72 -23.94 -5.28 5.68
C TRP A 72 -23.69 -4.67 4.31
N GLU A 73 -23.57 -3.35 4.25
CA GLU A 73 -23.22 -2.63 3.03
C GLU A 73 -21.81 -2.99 2.54
N ASP A 74 -20.85 -3.18 3.45
CA ASP A 74 -19.48 -3.62 3.10
C ASP A 74 -19.45 -5.07 2.59
N VAL A 75 -20.21 -5.97 3.20
CA VAL A 75 -20.32 -7.39 2.77
C VAL A 75 -21.07 -7.53 1.45
N THR A 76 -22.06 -6.67 1.19
CA THR A 76 -22.87 -6.71 -0.04
C THR A 76 -22.34 -5.80 -1.15
N ALA A 77 -21.33 -4.96 -0.84
CA ALA A 77 -20.69 -4.11 -1.83
C ALA A 77 -20.02 -4.96 -2.91
N THR A 78 -20.25 -4.60 -4.16
CA THR A 78 -19.49 -5.21 -5.26
C THR A 78 -18.00 -4.87 -5.09
N PRO A 79 -17.07 -5.71 -5.61
CA PRO A 79 -15.63 -5.45 -5.48
C PRO A 79 -15.19 -4.05 -5.91
N GLU A 80 -15.96 -3.40 -6.78
CA GLU A 80 -15.72 -2.06 -7.27
C GLU A 80 -16.14 -0.96 -6.28
N THR A 81 -17.26 -1.14 -5.58
CA THR A 81 -17.73 -0.22 -4.54
C THR A 81 -16.99 -0.38 -3.21
N ALA A 82 -16.46 -1.57 -2.91
CA ALA A 82 -15.62 -1.79 -1.74
C ALA A 82 -14.25 -1.08 -1.87
N ARG A 83 -13.70 -1.00 -3.10
CA ARG A 83 -12.44 -0.28 -3.35
C ARG A 83 -12.52 1.23 -3.11
N THR A 84 -13.71 1.84 -3.23
CA THR A 84 -13.90 3.29 -3.04
C THR A 84 -14.08 3.70 -1.58
N ARG A 85 -14.31 2.76 -0.64
CA ARG A 85 -14.54 3.08 0.78
C ARG A 85 -13.33 2.97 1.69
N HIS A 86 -12.29 2.23 1.30
CA HIS A 86 -11.00 2.30 1.97
C HIS A 86 -10.22 3.47 1.36
N SER A 87 -10.27 4.62 2.02
CA SER A 87 -9.28 5.67 1.75
C SER A 87 -7.91 5.04 2.03
N GLN A 88 -7.15 4.77 0.98
CA GLN A 88 -5.77 4.33 1.15
C GLN A 88 -5.06 5.33 2.07
N PRO A 89 -4.19 4.88 2.96
CA PRO A 89 -3.38 5.78 3.76
C PRO A 89 -2.67 6.79 2.86
N ALA A 90 -2.39 7.98 3.37
CA ALA A 90 -1.57 8.93 2.62
C ALA A 90 -0.21 8.28 2.28
N PRO A 91 0.35 8.57 1.09
CA PRO A 91 1.66 8.05 0.72
C PRO A 91 2.71 8.48 1.74
N PRO A 92 3.83 7.74 1.86
CA PRO A 92 4.95 8.18 2.69
C PRO A 92 5.44 9.57 2.27
N ALA A 93 5.95 10.36 3.21
CA ALA A 93 6.39 11.76 2.98
C ALA A 93 7.49 11.90 1.89
N TYR A 94 8.13 10.81 1.51
CA TYR A 94 9.16 10.75 0.44
C TYR A 94 8.61 10.26 -0.90
N ALA A 95 7.29 10.13 -1.05
CA ALA A 95 6.60 9.64 -2.24
C ALA A 95 5.39 10.52 -2.57
N SER A 96 5.05 10.67 -3.84
CA SER A 96 3.91 11.44 -4.33
C SER A 96 2.99 10.56 -5.16
N GLU A 97 1.69 10.75 -5.04
CA GLU A 97 0.68 10.18 -5.94
C GLU A 97 0.39 11.08 -7.14
N GLU A 98 0.97 12.28 -7.18
CA GLU A 98 0.87 13.17 -8.32
C GLU A 98 1.71 12.64 -9.49
N GLY A 99 1.20 12.80 -10.71
CA GLY A 99 1.96 12.48 -11.92
C GLY A 99 3.16 13.42 -12.09
N TYR A 100 4.29 12.87 -12.53
CA TYR A 100 5.49 13.63 -12.85
C TYR A 100 6.12 13.11 -14.15
N GLU A 101 6.42 14.00 -15.05
CA GLU A 101 7.17 13.71 -16.27
C GLU A 101 8.44 14.59 -16.30
N PRO A 102 9.63 13.98 -16.39
CA PRO A 102 10.87 14.72 -16.57
C PRO A 102 10.82 15.60 -17.82
N ALA A 103 11.49 16.75 -17.78
CA ALA A 103 11.58 17.67 -18.92
C ALA A 103 12.47 17.16 -20.09
N PHE A 104 13.05 15.97 -19.96
CA PHE A 104 13.90 15.35 -20.96
C PHE A 104 13.36 13.97 -21.38
N ALA A 105 13.69 13.56 -22.61
CA ALA A 105 13.31 12.26 -23.12
C ALA A 105 14.04 11.14 -22.36
N LEU A 106 13.29 10.12 -21.94
CA LEU A 106 13.84 8.92 -21.32
C LEU A 106 14.13 7.82 -22.34
N CYS A 107 15.25 7.14 -22.16
CA CYS A 107 15.51 5.83 -22.75
C CYS A 107 14.96 4.75 -21.82
N PHE A 108 14.29 3.73 -22.38
CA PHE A 108 13.79 2.62 -21.55
C PHE A 108 14.97 1.87 -20.90
N PRO A 109 14.94 1.63 -19.56
CA PRO A 109 16.10 1.13 -18.83
C PRO A 109 16.46 -0.35 -19.10
N LEU A 110 15.64 -1.07 -19.91
CA LEU A 110 15.90 -2.45 -20.32
C LEU A 110 15.75 -2.59 -21.84
N PRO A 111 16.73 -3.18 -22.55
CA PRO A 111 16.67 -3.29 -24.00
C PRO A 111 15.52 -4.19 -24.46
N GLY A 112 14.67 -3.69 -25.37
CA GLY A 112 13.63 -4.46 -26.05
C GLY A 112 12.50 -5.01 -25.16
N GLN A 113 12.29 -4.45 -23.97
CA GLN A 113 11.34 -5.00 -22.99
C GLN A 113 10.37 -3.95 -22.43
N HIS A 114 9.61 -3.29 -23.29
CA HIS A 114 8.73 -2.19 -22.88
C HIS A 114 7.49 -2.61 -22.05
N ASP A 115 7.12 -3.90 -21.97
CA ASP A 115 5.82 -4.35 -21.43
C ASP A 115 5.89 -5.27 -20.18
N ARG A 116 7.04 -5.41 -19.55
CA ARG A 116 7.21 -6.40 -18.45
C ARG A 116 7.18 -5.79 -17.04
N ARG A 117 6.29 -4.85 -16.80
CA ARG A 117 6.06 -4.39 -15.43
C ARG A 117 5.33 -5.46 -14.62
N THR A 118 5.97 -5.99 -13.59
CA THR A 118 5.42 -6.99 -12.68
C THR A 118 4.80 -6.39 -11.42
N SER A 119 5.28 -5.21 -11.01
CA SER A 119 4.71 -4.46 -9.92
C SER A 119 4.81 -2.96 -10.19
N GLY A 120 3.71 -2.24 -9.97
CA GLY A 120 3.64 -0.79 -10.13
C GLY A 120 3.97 -0.04 -8.85
N TYR A 121 4.10 1.28 -8.99
CA TYR A 121 4.20 2.24 -7.91
C TYR A 121 2.89 2.33 -7.12
N GLY A 122 2.95 2.57 -5.81
CA GLY A 122 1.81 2.78 -4.95
C GLY A 122 1.57 1.67 -3.92
N TRP A 123 0.44 1.73 -3.24
CA TRP A 123 0.06 0.77 -2.23
C TRP A 123 -0.14 -0.64 -2.81
N ARG A 124 0.43 -1.63 -2.17
CA ARG A 124 0.31 -3.05 -2.55
C ARG A 124 0.40 -3.95 -1.32
N THR A 125 -0.06 -5.19 -1.44
CA THR A 125 0.26 -6.24 -0.45
C THR A 125 1.76 -6.51 -0.49
N ASP A 126 2.39 -6.65 0.68
CA ASP A 126 3.81 -6.95 0.80
C ASP A 126 4.17 -8.24 0.04
N PRO A 127 5.02 -8.19 -1.02
CA PRO A 127 5.40 -9.37 -1.80
C PRO A 127 6.26 -10.36 -1.01
N MET A 128 6.80 -9.96 0.16
CA MET A 128 7.57 -10.82 1.05
C MET A 128 6.69 -11.64 2.00
N GLY A 129 5.35 -11.55 1.87
CA GLY A 129 4.39 -12.34 2.64
C GLY A 129 3.94 -11.70 3.95
N GLY A 130 4.18 -10.41 4.15
CA GLY A 130 3.57 -9.63 5.22
C GLY A 130 2.06 -9.49 5.05
N LEU A 131 1.33 -9.32 6.16
CA LEU A 131 -0.11 -9.01 6.14
C LEU A 131 -0.36 -7.50 6.03
N GLU A 132 0.69 -6.70 6.08
CA GLU A 132 0.62 -5.24 6.01
C GLU A 132 0.72 -4.77 4.56
N GLU A 133 0.07 -3.65 4.28
CA GLU A 133 0.25 -2.95 3.00
C GLU A 133 1.62 -2.28 2.97
N ASP A 134 2.31 -2.39 1.83
CA ASP A 134 3.59 -1.75 1.54
C ASP A 134 3.40 -0.71 0.44
N PHE A 135 4.03 0.45 0.59
CA PHE A 135 4.03 1.47 -0.46
C PHE A 135 5.25 1.27 -1.36
N HIS A 136 5.03 0.75 -2.57
CA HIS A 136 6.07 0.55 -3.55
C HIS A 136 6.47 1.87 -4.22
N ILE A 137 7.72 2.25 -4.08
CA ILE A 137 8.25 3.57 -4.46
C ILE A 137 8.88 3.63 -5.86
N GLY A 138 8.65 2.59 -6.67
CA GLY A 138 9.14 2.49 -8.04
C GLY A 138 8.32 1.50 -8.85
N ASN A 139 8.84 1.12 -10.01
CA ASN A 139 8.30 0.05 -10.86
C ASN A 139 9.26 -1.12 -10.92
N ASP A 140 8.75 -2.33 -10.75
CA ASP A 140 9.50 -3.56 -10.94
C ASP A 140 9.33 -4.05 -12.39
N LEU A 141 10.44 -4.14 -13.10
CA LEU A 141 10.50 -4.56 -14.51
C LEU A 141 11.15 -5.94 -14.59
N ALA A 142 10.37 -6.97 -14.88
CA ALA A 142 10.90 -8.35 -14.98
C ALA A 142 11.84 -8.50 -16.17
N ALA A 143 13.00 -9.06 -15.91
CA ALA A 143 13.98 -9.40 -16.94
C ALA A 143 14.81 -10.61 -16.50
N VAL A 144 15.41 -11.28 -17.47
CA VAL A 144 16.34 -12.39 -17.20
C VAL A 144 17.57 -11.84 -16.47
N GLU A 145 18.04 -12.55 -15.46
CA GLU A 145 19.30 -12.21 -14.77
C GLU A 145 20.44 -12.08 -15.79
N GLY A 146 21.26 -11.04 -15.62
CA GLY A 146 22.32 -10.70 -16.56
C GLY A 146 21.89 -9.79 -17.73
N THR A 147 20.59 -9.49 -17.89
CA THR A 147 20.13 -8.49 -18.88
C THR A 147 20.78 -7.14 -18.59
N ALA A 148 21.25 -6.44 -19.63
CA ALA A 148 21.83 -5.11 -19.48
C ALA A 148 20.81 -4.12 -18.90
N VAL A 149 21.26 -3.29 -17.96
CA VAL A 149 20.52 -2.14 -17.43
C VAL A 149 21.09 -0.87 -18.00
N LEU A 150 20.26 -0.06 -18.63
CA LEU A 150 20.65 1.13 -19.38
C LEU A 150 20.35 2.41 -18.61
N ALA A 151 21.18 3.44 -18.78
CA ALA A 151 20.91 4.78 -18.27
C ALA A 151 19.66 5.34 -18.99
N ALA A 152 18.66 5.79 -18.22
CA ALA A 152 17.45 6.34 -18.77
C ALA A 152 17.65 7.71 -19.43
N ALA A 153 18.69 8.46 -19.02
CA ALA A 153 19.05 9.73 -19.61
C ALA A 153 20.54 10.04 -19.36
N ASP A 154 21.04 11.09 -20.02
CA ASP A 154 22.37 11.65 -19.72
C ASP A 154 22.43 12.13 -18.27
N GLY A 155 23.57 11.95 -17.61
CA GLY A 155 23.72 12.38 -16.24
C GLY A 155 25.05 12.02 -15.59
N VAL A 156 25.09 12.17 -14.27
CA VAL A 156 26.24 11.82 -13.45
C VAL A 156 25.80 10.80 -12.40
N VAL A 157 26.53 9.72 -12.27
CA VAL A 157 26.29 8.72 -11.21
C VAL A 157 26.49 9.37 -9.85
N ARG A 158 25.39 9.67 -9.16
CA ARG A 158 25.45 10.30 -7.83
C ARG A 158 25.85 9.30 -6.75
N MET A 159 25.42 8.05 -6.91
CA MET A 159 25.65 6.97 -5.96
C MET A 159 25.72 5.63 -6.68
N ALA A 160 26.67 4.78 -6.29
CA ALA A 160 26.77 3.39 -6.69
C ALA A 160 27.26 2.59 -5.50
N GLY A 161 26.56 1.52 -5.11
CA GLY A 161 26.92 0.76 -3.92
C GLY A 161 25.90 -0.33 -3.57
N ARG A 162 25.88 -0.71 -2.29
CA ARG A 162 25.00 -1.77 -1.77
C ARG A 162 24.15 -1.26 -0.62
N HIS A 163 22.87 -1.59 -0.64
CA HIS A 163 21.91 -1.30 0.41
C HIS A 163 21.17 -2.59 0.83
N LYS A 164 20.69 -2.66 2.07
CA LYS A 164 20.03 -3.87 2.58
C LYS A 164 18.80 -4.24 1.73
N SER A 165 17.92 -3.28 1.44
CA SER A 165 16.71 -3.51 0.65
C SER A 165 16.98 -3.53 -0.85
N TYR A 166 17.65 -2.50 -1.39
CA TYR A 166 17.92 -2.37 -2.83
C TYR A 166 18.96 -3.37 -3.38
N GLY A 167 19.73 -4.04 -2.52
CA GLY A 167 20.87 -4.83 -2.97
C GLY A 167 21.95 -3.95 -3.60
N ASN A 168 22.51 -4.37 -4.71
CA ASN A 168 23.39 -3.51 -5.52
C ASN A 168 22.51 -2.50 -6.26
N TYR A 169 22.84 -1.23 -6.13
CA TYR A 169 22.03 -0.15 -6.70
C TYR A 169 22.90 1.02 -7.11
N LEU A 170 22.36 1.84 -7.99
CA LEU A 170 22.93 3.12 -8.36
C LEU A 170 21.85 4.18 -8.56
N ARG A 171 22.25 5.44 -8.47
CA ARG A 171 21.42 6.62 -8.77
C ARG A 171 22.17 7.50 -9.76
N VAL A 172 21.47 7.94 -10.77
CA VAL A 172 21.98 8.89 -11.76
C VAL A 172 21.27 10.22 -11.56
N LEU A 173 22.02 11.28 -11.38
CA LEU A 173 21.54 12.66 -11.34
C LEU A 173 21.50 13.21 -12.76
N HIS A 174 20.35 13.67 -13.18
CA HIS A 174 20.06 14.28 -14.48
C HIS A 174 19.93 15.80 -14.37
N ALA A 175 19.48 16.44 -15.46
CA ALA A 175 19.14 17.85 -15.46
C ALA A 175 18.02 18.17 -14.46
N ASP A 176 17.90 19.44 -14.08
CA ASP A 176 16.79 20.00 -13.26
C ASP A 176 16.59 19.35 -11.87
N GLY A 177 17.55 18.56 -11.41
CA GLY A 177 17.50 17.88 -10.12
C GLY A 177 16.71 16.59 -10.13
N ASP A 178 16.46 16.04 -11.30
CA ASP A 178 15.89 14.73 -11.50
C ASP A 178 16.92 13.63 -11.23
N GLU A 179 16.47 12.50 -10.73
CA GLU A 179 17.31 11.34 -10.54
C GLU A 179 16.55 10.07 -10.96
N THR A 180 17.29 9.11 -11.47
CA THR A 180 16.81 7.74 -11.65
C THR A 180 17.57 6.78 -10.75
N LEU A 181 16.87 5.80 -10.17
CA LEU A 181 17.44 4.77 -9.32
C LEU A 181 17.22 3.41 -9.97
N TYR A 182 18.24 2.58 -9.91
CA TYR A 182 18.30 1.23 -10.47
C TYR A 182 18.74 0.28 -9.35
N ALA A 183 17.91 -0.69 -8.99
CA ALA A 183 18.20 -1.59 -7.88
C ALA A 183 18.07 -3.07 -8.24
N HIS A 184 18.42 -3.93 -7.29
CA HIS A 184 18.49 -5.39 -7.38
C HIS A 184 19.49 -5.90 -8.41
N LEU A 185 20.51 -5.06 -8.75
CA LEU A 185 21.49 -5.34 -9.78
C LEU A 185 22.42 -6.51 -9.39
N GLN A 186 22.84 -7.29 -10.36
CA GLN A 186 23.85 -8.33 -10.20
C GLN A 186 25.23 -7.70 -10.14
N TYR A 187 25.55 -6.87 -11.13
CA TYR A 187 26.83 -6.15 -11.24
C TYR A 187 26.60 -4.68 -11.52
N LEU A 188 27.50 -3.82 -11.03
CA LEU A 188 27.61 -2.41 -11.32
C LEU A 188 28.84 -2.21 -12.22
N PHE A 189 28.68 -1.52 -13.36
CA PHE A 189 29.76 -1.24 -14.31
C PHE A 189 30.28 0.19 -14.23
N VAL A 190 29.59 1.04 -13.45
CA VAL A 190 29.88 2.46 -13.25
C VAL A 190 30.05 2.77 -11.77
N ARG A 191 30.75 3.89 -11.46
CA ARG A 191 31.01 4.36 -10.10
C ARG A 191 30.48 5.75 -9.88
N ALA A 192 30.29 6.11 -8.62
CA ALA A 192 29.91 7.47 -8.25
C ALA A 192 30.89 8.50 -8.81
N GLY A 193 30.38 9.58 -9.39
CA GLY A 193 31.11 10.64 -10.07
C GLY A 193 31.31 10.43 -11.57
N GLU A 194 31.06 9.26 -12.12
CA GLU A 194 31.14 9.01 -13.57
C GLU A 194 29.96 9.66 -14.32
N THR A 195 30.29 10.28 -15.47
CA THR A 195 29.29 10.75 -16.42
C THR A 195 28.80 9.59 -17.29
N VAL A 196 27.49 9.49 -17.51
CA VAL A 196 26.85 8.47 -18.32
C VAL A 196 25.95 9.12 -19.37
N SER A 197 25.82 8.47 -20.51
CA SER A 197 24.90 8.89 -21.58
C SER A 197 23.65 8.02 -21.60
N ALA A 198 22.53 8.55 -22.07
CA ALA A 198 21.30 7.81 -22.31
C ALA A 198 21.58 6.52 -23.10
N GLY A 199 21.02 5.39 -22.68
CA GLY A 199 21.28 4.07 -23.29
C GLY A 199 22.63 3.43 -22.94
N GLN A 200 23.52 4.09 -22.20
CA GLN A 200 24.77 3.47 -21.74
C GLN A 200 24.46 2.37 -20.72
N THR A 201 25.15 1.22 -20.84
CA THR A 201 25.00 0.13 -19.89
C THR A 201 25.61 0.51 -18.53
N LEU A 202 24.80 0.45 -17.49
CA LEU A 202 25.16 0.79 -16.11
C LEU A 202 25.52 -0.44 -15.27
N GLY A 203 24.96 -1.58 -15.61
CA GLY A 203 25.08 -2.84 -14.89
C GLY A 203 24.23 -3.94 -15.52
N THR A 204 23.92 -4.97 -14.73
CA THR A 204 23.05 -6.06 -15.16
C THR A 204 21.96 -6.34 -14.14
N VAL A 205 20.80 -6.77 -14.61
CA VAL A 205 19.70 -7.27 -13.79
C VAL A 205 20.16 -8.41 -12.91
N GLY A 206 19.73 -8.42 -11.68
CA GLY A 206 19.99 -9.49 -10.71
C GLY A 206 18.81 -9.73 -9.78
N GLN A 207 19.12 -10.27 -8.61
CA GLN A 207 18.18 -10.58 -7.55
C GLN A 207 18.80 -10.25 -6.19
N THR A 208 19.58 -9.17 -6.10
CA THR A 208 20.25 -8.79 -4.84
C THR A 208 19.33 -7.96 -3.94
N GLY A 209 19.56 -8.00 -2.62
CA GLY A 209 18.71 -7.30 -1.64
C GLY A 209 17.37 -8.02 -1.39
N ASN A 210 16.29 -7.24 -1.21
CA ASN A 210 14.94 -7.77 -0.98
C ASN A 210 14.23 -7.98 -2.32
N ALA A 211 14.56 -9.06 -3.03
CA ALA A 211 13.97 -9.40 -4.32
C ALA A 211 13.46 -10.85 -4.31
N THR A 212 12.24 -11.09 -4.80
CA THR A 212 11.62 -12.42 -4.88
C THR A 212 12.01 -13.18 -6.16
N GLY A 213 12.53 -12.50 -7.15
CA GLY A 213 12.99 -13.05 -8.43
C GLY A 213 13.80 -12.01 -9.21
N PRO A 214 14.44 -12.37 -10.34
CA PRO A 214 15.22 -11.43 -11.14
C PRO A 214 14.32 -10.34 -11.74
N HIS A 215 14.63 -9.07 -11.44
CA HIS A 215 13.97 -7.89 -11.99
C HIS A 215 14.84 -6.64 -11.80
N LEU A 216 14.52 -5.59 -12.51
CA LEU A 216 15.01 -4.24 -12.25
C LEU A 216 13.94 -3.49 -11.46
N HIS A 217 14.27 -3.03 -10.25
CA HIS A 217 13.49 -2.01 -9.56
C HIS A 217 13.95 -0.63 -10.03
N PHE A 218 13.04 0.16 -10.59
CA PHE A 218 13.31 1.45 -11.21
C PHE A 218 12.49 2.56 -10.56
N GLU A 219 13.17 3.64 -10.13
CA GLU A 219 12.52 4.83 -9.53
C GLU A 219 12.85 6.09 -10.34
N ILE A 220 11.91 7.03 -10.34
CA ILE A 220 12.14 8.42 -10.74
C ILE A 220 11.95 9.32 -9.53
N LEU A 221 12.90 10.23 -9.32
CA LEU A 221 12.86 11.20 -8.24
C LEU A 221 13.03 12.61 -8.83
N HIS A 222 12.26 13.56 -8.32
CA HIS A 222 12.50 14.98 -8.54
C HIS A 222 12.77 15.64 -7.18
N ARG A 223 13.94 16.25 -7.02
CA ARG A 223 14.37 16.89 -5.77
C ARG A 223 14.21 16.01 -4.51
N GLY A 224 14.42 14.71 -4.68
CA GLY A 224 14.36 13.71 -3.60
C GLY A 224 12.98 13.12 -3.33
N LEU A 225 11.93 13.62 -3.93
CA LEU A 225 10.57 13.06 -3.87
C LEU A 225 10.38 12.06 -5.01
N ARG A 226 9.81 10.90 -4.71
CA ARG A 226 9.57 9.81 -5.67
C ARG A 226 8.22 9.93 -6.33
N TYR A 227 8.16 9.59 -7.60
CA TYR A 227 6.98 9.65 -8.44
C TYR A 227 6.79 8.33 -9.19
N ASP A 228 5.55 8.05 -9.62
CA ASP A 228 5.28 6.88 -10.45
C ASP A 228 6.05 6.97 -11.79
N PRO A 229 6.97 6.04 -12.07
CA PRO A 229 7.70 6.04 -13.33
C PRO A 229 6.85 5.68 -14.56
N ALA A 230 5.61 5.18 -14.38
CA ALA A 230 4.83 4.59 -15.46
C ALA A 230 4.58 5.55 -16.61
N ALA A 231 4.21 6.81 -16.32
CA ALA A 231 3.94 7.82 -17.36
C ALA A 231 5.20 8.11 -18.20
N ALA A 232 6.32 8.37 -17.53
CA ALA A 232 7.59 8.65 -18.19
C ALA A 232 8.12 7.46 -19.01
N LEU A 233 7.92 6.23 -18.52
CA LEU A 233 8.33 5.01 -19.24
C LEU A 233 7.46 4.70 -20.47
N GLN A 234 6.21 5.16 -20.52
CA GLN A 234 5.35 4.99 -21.71
C GLN A 234 5.87 5.79 -22.92
N HIS A 235 6.55 6.89 -22.69
CA HIS A 235 7.13 7.77 -23.72
C HIS A 235 8.62 7.51 -23.95
N ALA A 236 9.22 6.55 -23.24
CA ALA A 236 10.63 6.20 -23.39
C ALA A 236 10.90 5.50 -24.73
N SER A 237 12.02 5.88 -25.38
CA SER A 237 12.49 5.33 -26.66
C SER A 237 13.41 4.11 -26.46
#